data_9a52c1413a67ead3d32b97072618be2d
#
_entry.id   9a52c1413a67ead3d32b97072618be2d
#
_cell.length_a   1.000
_cell.length_b   1.000
_cell.length_c   1.000
_cell.angle_alpha   90.00
_cell.angle_beta   90.00
_cell.angle_gamma   90.00
#
_symmetry.space_group_name_H-M   'P 1'
#
loop_
_entity.id
_entity.type
_entity.pdbx_description
1 polymer ?
#
loop_
_entity_poly.entity_id
_entity_poly.type
_entity_poly.pdbx_seq_one_letter_code
_entity_poly.pdbx_strand_id
1 'polypeptide(L)'
;MLLLGGLIGLLFMGVAIDAISADEDEESPPEADEPGLRIDGSEGPDGLTGAAGDDRLSGRGGDDDLQGGQGDDTLSGGDGSDWIHGDGDFGPGGNDLLLGGAGDDLLAGQGGDDTARGGGGDDTIFGGEGDDLLLGGAGNDWISGNAGNDTLVAGPGEDDLDGGEGNDLLLGWNEPGRAWLHGGAGQDTLNPRSGDFAEGGAGRDLFLLDEPGVGMVEIGDYDPVEDRIELRWPGNEGDPPPEVKLEPDGNGATIIRLDGEAVGRVLGAEGLTLSDIILTRITPQG
;
A
#
# COMPACT_ATOMS: atom_id res chain seq x y z
N MET A 1 -24.12 22.11 55.34
CA MET A 1 -25.45 22.62 54.90
C MET A 1 -25.51 22.38 53.41
N LEU A 2 -25.99 21.22 53.08
CA LEU A 2 -27.17 20.86 52.29
C LEU A 2 -27.11 21.43 50.85
N LEU A 3 -26.90 20.56 49.88
CA LEU A 3 -27.85 19.74 49.08
C LEU A 3 -28.43 20.51 47.91
N LEU A 4 -28.50 20.02 46.71
CA LEU A 4 -29.32 18.91 46.11
C LEU A 4 -28.84 18.79 44.68
N GLY A 5 -28.45 17.77 43.98
CA GLY A 5 -29.13 16.48 43.85
C GLY A 5 -30.28 16.51 42.87
N GLY A 6 -30.01 16.27 41.56
CA GLY A 6 -31.07 16.09 40.57
C GLY A 6 -30.80 14.82 39.76
N LEU A 7 -31.32 13.68 40.29
CA LEU A 7 -31.35 12.38 39.62
C LEU A 7 -32.59 12.35 38.71
N ILE A 8 -32.40 12.27 37.41
CA ILE A 8 -33.50 11.95 36.50
C ILE A 8 -33.53 10.41 36.36
N GLY A 9 -34.45 9.80 37.08
CA GLY A 9 -34.71 8.39 36.96
C GLY A 9 -35.52 8.08 35.71
N LEU A 10 -34.99 7.24 34.86
CA LEU A 10 -35.78 6.58 33.80
C LEU A 10 -36.49 5.38 34.41
N LEU A 11 -37.80 5.41 34.40
CA LEU A 11 -38.70 4.36 34.89
C LEU A 11 -38.76 3.21 33.87
N PHE A 12 -38.06 2.12 34.16
CA PHE A 12 -38.28 0.86 33.44
C PHE A 12 -39.53 0.17 34.05
N MET A 13 -40.59 0.09 33.28
CA MET A 13 -41.71 -0.79 33.60
C MET A 13 -41.29 -2.23 33.35
N GLY A 14 -41.03 -2.97 34.42
CA GLY A 14 -40.80 -4.41 34.34
C GLY A 14 -42.07 -5.15 33.92
N VAL A 15 -41.97 -5.89 32.84
CA VAL A 15 -42.82 -7.02 32.56
C VAL A 15 -42.01 -8.28 32.82
N ALA A 16 -42.35 -8.99 33.88
CA ALA A 16 -41.84 -10.33 34.10
C ALA A 16 -42.49 -11.26 33.08
N ILE A 17 -41.69 -11.88 32.24
CA ILE A 17 -42.11 -13.03 31.43
C ILE A 17 -41.35 -14.24 31.95
N ASP A 18 -42.11 -15.26 32.30
CA ASP A 18 -41.66 -16.55 32.80
C ASP A 18 -40.71 -17.25 31.82
N ALA A 19 -39.72 -17.90 32.37
CA ALA A 19 -38.80 -18.77 31.70
C ALA A 19 -39.54 -19.88 30.95
N ILE A 20 -39.44 -19.89 29.65
CA ILE A 20 -39.60 -21.09 28.83
C ILE A 20 -38.22 -21.40 28.26
N SER A 21 -37.62 -22.47 28.76
CA SER A 21 -36.45 -23.08 28.17
C SER A 21 -36.90 -23.74 26.84
N ALA A 22 -36.43 -23.21 25.77
CA ALA A 22 -36.33 -23.93 24.51
C ALA A 22 -34.92 -23.69 23.99
N ASP A 23 -34.14 -24.77 23.96
CA ASP A 23 -32.95 -24.85 23.10
C ASP A 23 -33.50 -24.73 21.64
N GLU A 24 -33.39 -23.55 21.10
CA GLU A 24 -33.43 -23.36 19.66
C GLU A 24 -32.13 -22.59 19.34
N ASP A 25 -31.28 -23.25 18.59
CA ASP A 25 -30.19 -22.60 17.83
C ASP A 25 -30.89 -21.53 16.97
N GLU A 26 -31.05 -20.34 17.49
CA GLU A 26 -31.37 -19.18 16.68
C GLU A 26 -30.10 -18.93 15.83
N GLU A 27 -30.08 -19.56 14.63
CA GLU A 27 -29.35 -18.95 13.51
C GLU A 27 -29.89 -17.52 13.44
N SER A 28 -29.04 -16.56 13.79
CA SER A 28 -29.32 -15.16 13.47
C SER A 28 -29.73 -15.13 11.99
N PRO A 29 -30.87 -14.51 11.64
CA PRO A 29 -31.17 -14.34 10.21
C PRO A 29 -29.94 -13.73 9.57
N PRO A 30 -29.57 -14.14 8.33
CA PRO A 30 -28.50 -13.46 7.62
C PRO A 30 -28.83 -11.97 7.69
N GLU A 31 -27.90 -11.18 8.19
CA GLU A 31 -28.04 -9.74 8.21
C GLU A 31 -28.39 -9.34 6.78
N ALA A 32 -29.56 -8.72 6.62
CA ALA A 32 -29.97 -8.22 5.32
C ALA A 32 -28.94 -7.13 4.97
N ASP A 33 -28.39 -7.20 3.78
CA ASP A 33 -27.52 -6.15 3.25
C ASP A 33 -28.18 -4.80 3.56
N GLU A 34 -27.66 -4.06 4.53
CA GLU A 34 -28.15 -2.71 4.79
C GLU A 34 -27.85 -1.90 3.53
N PRO A 35 -28.82 -1.13 3.03
CA PRO A 35 -28.59 -0.36 1.84
C PRO A 35 -27.53 0.71 2.12
N GLY A 36 -26.46 0.72 1.34
CA GLY A 36 -25.41 1.71 1.46
C GLY A 36 -25.93 3.14 1.43
N LEU A 37 -25.31 3.98 2.22
CA LEU A 37 -25.61 5.41 2.32
C LEU A 37 -24.90 6.18 1.20
N ARG A 38 -25.39 7.36 0.93
CA ARG A 38 -24.68 8.36 0.15
C ARG A 38 -24.65 9.67 0.92
N ILE A 39 -23.44 10.12 1.28
CA ILE A 39 -23.24 11.33 2.06
C ILE A 39 -22.32 12.27 1.28
N ASP A 40 -22.78 13.47 0.99
CA ASP A 40 -22.00 14.52 0.35
C ASP A 40 -21.76 15.64 1.39
N GLY A 41 -20.50 15.98 1.63
CA GLY A 41 -20.04 17.12 2.44
C GLY A 41 -20.16 18.46 1.72
N SER A 42 -19.42 19.45 2.21
CA SER A 42 -19.44 20.83 1.76
C SER A 42 -18.09 21.23 1.12
N GLU A 43 -17.80 22.54 1.07
CA GLU A 43 -16.50 23.07 0.66
C GLU A 43 -15.64 23.48 1.90
N GLY A 44 -15.94 22.98 3.06
CA GLY A 44 -15.21 23.25 4.30
C GLY A 44 -15.20 22.01 5.18
N PRO A 45 -14.39 21.98 6.24
CA PRO A 45 -14.16 20.76 7.02
C PRO A 45 -15.43 20.07 7.48
N ASP A 46 -15.57 18.80 7.14
CA ASP A 46 -16.71 17.95 7.45
C ASP A 46 -16.26 16.68 8.22
N GLY A 47 -17.15 16.12 9.01
CA GLY A 47 -17.01 14.78 9.61
C GLY A 47 -18.11 13.88 9.07
N LEU A 48 -17.76 12.93 8.24
CA LEU A 48 -18.69 12.03 7.56
C LEU A 48 -18.48 10.60 8.03
N THR A 49 -19.56 9.94 8.47
CA THR A 49 -19.49 8.56 8.92
C THR A 49 -20.58 7.76 8.23
N GLY A 50 -20.19 6.67 7.60
CA GLY A 50 -21.07 5.66 7.06
C GLY A 50 -21.66 4.77 8.16
N ALA A 51 -22.10 3.60 7.81
CA ALA A 51 -22.74 2.68 8.75
C ALA A 51 -22.35 1.22 8.46
N ALA A 52 -23.32 0.38 8.21
CA ALA A 52 -23.12 -0.95 7.63
C ALA A 52 -23.64 -0.93 6.19
N GLY A 53 -23.01 -1.73 5.31
CA GLY A 53 -23.33 -1.79 3.88
C GLY A 53 -22.48 -0.82 3.06
N ASP A 54 -22.48 -0.99 1.76
CA ASP A 54 -21.56 -0.33 0.83
C ASP A 54 -21.88 1.16 0.66
N ASP A 55 -21.17 2.00 1.39
CA ASP A 55 -21.43 3.43 1.51
C ASP A 55 -20.65 4.26 0.46
N ARG A 56 -21.08 5.48 0.23
CA ARG A 56 -20.38 6.47 -0.60
C ARG A 56 -20.33 7.81 0.10
N LEU A 57 -19.10 8.20 0.50
CA LEU A 57 -18.84 9.45 1.19
C LEU A 57 -17.97 10.37 0.33
N SER A 58 -18.29 11.64 0.30
CA SER A 58 -17.50 12.64 -0.42
C SER A 58 -17.36 13.92 0.42
N GLY A 59 -16.13 14.25 0.84
CA GLY A 59 -15.82 15.49 1.57
C GLY A 59 -15.97 16.71 0.69
N ARG A 60 -15.44 16.68 -0.50
CA ARG A 60 -15.34 17.71 -1.54
C ARG A 60 -14.17 18.65 -1.32
N GLY A 61 -14.20 19.49 -0.32
CA GLY A 61 -13.10 20.40 -0.03
C GLY A 61 -13.11 20.93 1.39
N GLY A 62 -11.93 21.18 1.89
CA GLY A 62 -11.67 21.42 3.31
C GLY A 62 -10.97 20.19 3.90
N ASP A 63 -10.46 20.31 5.09
CA ASP A 63 -9.80 19.19 5.77
C ASP A 63 -10.86 18.31 6.42
N ASP A 64 -11.17 17.16 5.81
CA ASP A 64 -12.31 16.33 6.13
C ASP A 64 -11.90 15.07 6.93
N ASP A 65 -12.86 14.48 7.67
CA ASP A 65 -12.71 13.24 8.41
C ASP A 65 -13.81 12.27 7.95
N LEU A 66 -13.41 11.24 7.16
CA LEU A 66 -14.29 10.27 6.54
C LEU A 66 -14.07 8.89 7.14
N GLN A 67 -15.16 8.22 7.53
CA GLN A 67 -15.16 6.84 8.00
C GLN A 67 -16.26 6.06 7.28
N GLY A 68 -15.89 5.00 6.53
CA GLY A 68 -16.84 4.15 5.80
C GLY A 68 -17.71 3.35 6.74
N GLY A 69 -17.15 2.39 7.41
CA GLY A 69 -17.86 1.59 8.42
C GLY A 69 -17.70 0.11 8.21
N GLN A 70 -18.74 -0.61 7.89
CA GLN A 70 -18.70 -2.02 7.50
C GLN A 70 -19.25 -2.15 6.08
N GLY A 71 -18.59 -2.93 5.24
CA GLY A 71 -19.00 -3.15 3.85
C GLY A 71 -18.02 -2.53 2.87
N ASP A 72 -18.23 -2.74 1.60
CA ASP A 72 -17.33 -2.28 0.55
C ASP A 72 -17.63 -0.79 0.22
N ASP A 73 -16.83 0.11 0.81
CA ASP A 73 -17.11 1.54 0.81
C ASP A 73 -16.37 2.30 -0.31
N THR A 74 -16.85 3.48 -0.63
CA THR A 74 -16.16 4.42 -1.53
C THR A 74 -16.07 5.79 -0.84
N LEU A 75 -14.86 6.18 -0.48
CA LEU A 75 -14.58 7.42 0.22
C LEU A 75 -13.73 8.34 -0.65
N SER A 76 -14.08 9.61 -0.70
CA SER A 76 -13.31 10.63 -1.43
C SER A 76 -13.20 11.89 -0.60
N GLY A 77 -11.99 12.25 -0.19
CA GLY A 77 -11.68 13.50 0.50
C GLY A 77 -11.95 14.69 -0.41
N GLY A 78 -11.10 14.94 -1.34
CA GLY A 78 -11.27 16.00 -2.34
C GLY A 78 -10.14 17.02 -2.36
N ASP A 79 -10.43 18.30 -2.11
CA ASP A 79 -9.39 19.31 -1.94
C ASP A 79 -9.20 19.54 -0.43
N GLY A 80 -8.01 19.38 0.09
CA GLY A 80 -7.72 19.60 1.51
C GLY A 80 -6.81 18.52 2.07
N SER A 81 -6.53 18.57 3.36
CA SER A 81 -5.77 17.48 4.02
C SER A 81 -6.76 16.61 4.78
N ASP A 82 -7.05 15.45 4.20
CA ASP A 82 -8.15 14.61 4.61
C ASP A 82 -7.68 13.40 5.45
N TRP A 83 -8.55 12.94 6.35
CA TRP A 83 -8.39 11.69 7.08
C TRP A 83 -9.47 10.72 6.62
N ILE A 84 -9.04 9.61 6.00
CA ILE A 84 -9.95 8.66 5.38
C ILE A 84 -9.70 7.27 5.95
N HIS A 85 -10.71 6.70 6.58
CA HIS A 85 -10.70 5.35 7.12
C HIS A 85 -11.75 4.51 6.38
N GLY A 86 -11.33 3.39 5.80
CA GLY A 86 -12.23 2.45 5.16
C GLY A 86 -13.23 1.91 6.16
N ASP A 87 -12.74 1.26 7.17
CA ASP A 87 -13.54 0.59 8.18
C ASP A 87 -13.85 1.42 9.43
N GLY A 88 -14.76 0.86 10.24
CA GLY A 88 -15.05 1.35 11.59
C GLY A 88 -14.24 0.64 12.68
N ASP A 89 -14.39 1.09 13.92
CA ASP A 89 -13.72 0.52 15.09
C ASP A 89 -14.08 -0.96 15.36
N PHE A 90 -15.17 -1.47 14.83
CA PHE A 90 -15.72 -2.79 15.13
C PHE A 90 -16.39 -3.44 13.92
N GLY A 91 -15.98 -4.64 13.59
CA GLY A 91 -16.61 -5.47 12.55
C GLY A 91 -15.57 -6.12 11.63
N PRO A 92 -16.02 -6.97 10.72
CA PRO A 92 -15.19 -7.39 9.60
C PRO A 92 -14.94 -6.20 8.70
N GLY A 93 -13.72 -6.07 8.18
CA GLY A 93 -13.39 -5.09 7.17
C GLY A 93 -14.08 -5.37 5.83
N GLY A 94 -14.19 -4.36 5.02
CA GLY A 94 -14.68 -4.42 3.64
C GLY A 94 -13.56 -4.17 2.64
N ASN A 95 -13.86 -4.34 1.35
CA ASN A 95 -12.91 -3.99 0.30
C ASN A 95 -13.19 -2.57 -0.18
N ASP A 96 -12.41 -1.62 0.28
CA ASP A 96 -12.72 -0.21 0.17
C ASP A 96 -12.00 0.50 -0.99
N LEU A 97 -12.59 1.57 -1.47
CA LEU A 97 -11.96 2.51 -2.38
C LEU A 97 -11.77 3.86 -1.69
N LEU A 98 -10.52 4.19 -1.37
CA LEU A 98 -10.14 5.44 -0.74
C LEU A 98 -9.43 6.35 -1.73
N LEU A 99 -9.91 7.58 -1.84
CA LEU A 99 -9.37 8.61 -2.73
C LEU A 99 -9.09 9.85 -1.89
N GLY A 100 -7.81 10.15 -1.63
CA GLY A 100 -7.40 11.39 -0.94
C GLY A 100 -7.81 12.59 -1.77
N GLY A 101 -7.05 12.88 -2.78
CA GLY A 101 -7.38 13.94 -3.71
C GLY A 101 -6.25 14.93 -3.90
N ALA A 102 -6.42 16.14 -3.43
CA ALA A 102 -5.39 17.17 -3.49
C ALA A 102 -5.12 17.72 -2.10
N GLY A 103 -3.90 17.65 -1.64
CA GLY A 103 -3.43 18.01 -0.30
C GLY A 103 -2.75 16.86 0.36
N ASP A 104 -2.26 17.04 1.57
CA ASP A 104 -1.51 16.02 2.29
C ASP A 104 -2.50 15.15 3.07
N ASP A 105 -2.77 13.94 2.60
CA ASP A 105 -3.85 13.08 3.07
C ASP A 105 -3.36 11.90 3.93
N LEU A 106 -4.22 11.41 4.82
CA LEU A 106 -4.03 10.17 5.56
C LEU A 106 -5.12 9.17 5.19
N LEU A 107 -4.73 8.05 4.58
CA LEU A 107 -5.63 6.98 4.16
C LEU A 107 -5.31 5.71 4.92
N ALA A 108 -6.32 5.01 5.41
CA ALA A 108 -6.19 3.71 6.05
C ALA A 108 -7.32 2.79 5.61
N GLY A 109 -6.98 1.72 4.87
CA GLY A 109 -7.93 0.69 4.44
C GLY A 109 -8.46 -0.09 5.64
N GLN A 110 -7.56 -0.59 6.45
CA GLN A 110 -7.73 -1.36 7.69
C GLN A 110 -7.88 -2.86 7.42
N GLY A 111 -8.96 -3.37 6.94
CA GLY A 111 -9.11 -4.80 6.71
C GLY A 111 -10.01 -5.16 5.54
N GLY A 112 -9.55 -6.10 4.73
CA GLY A 112 -10.12 -6.43 3.43
C GLY A 112 -9.11 -6.10 2.33
N ASP A 113 -9.44 -6.38 1.09
CA ASP A 113 -8.57 -6.09 -0.04
C ASP A 113 -8.88 -4.69 -0.58
N ASP A 114 -8.09 -3.69 -0.16
CA ASP A 114 -8.39 -2.28 -0.36
C ASP A 114 -7.72 -1.66 -1.60
N THR A 115 -8.27 -0.57 -2.08
CA THR A 115 -7.61 0.28 -3.07
C THR A 115 -7.53 1.72 -2.55
N ALA A 116 -6.31 2.19 -2.26
CA ALA A 116 -6.08 3.55 -1.81
C ALA A 116 -5.27 4.34 -2.85
N ARG A 117 -5.63 5.62 -3.02
CA ARG A 117 -4.90 6.60 -3.85
C ARG A 117 -4.76 7.90 -3.08
N GLY A 118 -3.54 8.28 -2.77
CA GLY A 118 -3.23 9.58 -2.18
C GLY A 118 -3.65 10.69 -3.11
N GLY A 119 -2.95 10.85 -4.19
CA GLY A 119 -3.32 11.81 -5.22
C GLY A 119 -2.27 12.86 -5.48
N GLY A 120 -2.38 14.01 -4.89
CA GLY A 120 -1.35 15.02 -5.01
C GLY A 120 -1.17 15.82 -3.74
N GLY A 121 0.02 15.82 -3.21
CA GLY A 121 0.46 16.28 -1.90
C GLY A 121 1.34 15.22 -1.28
N ASP A 122 1.86 15.43 -0.10
CA ASP A 122 2.68 14.45 0.60
C ASP A 122 1.77 13.54 1.45
N ASP A 123 1.44 12.36 0.92
CA ASP A 123 0.40 11.48 1.46
C ASP A 123 0.96 10.40 2.41
N THR A 124 0.09 9.92 3.30
CA THR A 124 0.37 8.76 4.17
C THR A 124 -0.70 7.71 3.96
N ILE A 125 -0.29 6.51 3.52
CA ILE A 125 -1.22 5.44 3.13
C ILE A 125 -0.88 4.16 3.87
N PHE A 126 -1.89 3.57 4.49
CA PHE A 126 -1.83 2.25 5.10
C PHE A 126 -2.86 1.34 4.42
N GLY A 127 -2.43 0.16 3.95
CA GLY A 127 -3.33 -0.89 3.52
C GLY A 127 -4.07 -1.49 4.71
N GLY A 128 -3.45 -2.41 5.38
CA GLY A 128 -3.98 -3.01 6.59
C GLY A 128 -3.85 -4.53 6.63
N GLU A 129 -4.93 -5.24 6.83
CA GLU A 129 -5.01 -6.69 6.62
C GLU A 129 -5.66 -6.96 5.26
N GLY A 130 -5.07 -7.77 4.39
CA GLY A 130 -5.61 -8.12 3.08
C GLY A 130 -4.64 -7.81 1.95
N ASP A 131 -4.99 -8.18 0.73
CA ASP A 131 -4.14 -7.95 -0.45
C ASP A 131 -4.47 -6.60 -1.09
N ASP A 132 -3.69 -5.55 -0.77
CA ASP A 132 -4.02 -4.16 -1.06
C ASP A 132 -3.37 -3.60 -2.34
N LEU A 133 -4.01 -2.59 -2.93
CA LEU A 133 -3.46 -1.78 -4.03
C LEU A 133 -3.32 -0.32 -3.59
N LEU A 134 -2.08 0.09 -3.34
CA LEU A 134 -1.75 1.40 -2.79
C LEU A 134 -0.98 2.24 -3.81
N LEU A 135 -1.48 3.42 -4.11
CA LEU A 135 -0.88 4.36 -5.05
C LEU A 135 -0.63 5.71 -4.34
N GLY A 136 0.63 6.12 -4.20
CA GLY A 136 0.99 7.41 -3.64
C GLY A 136 0.41 8.54 -4.46
N GLY A 137 0.97 8.75 -5.61
CA GLY A 137 0.52 9.82 -6.48
C GLY A 137 1.64 10.81 -6.73
N ALA A 138 1.39 12.07 -6.61
CA ALA A 138 2.39 13.10 -6.82
C ALA A 138 2.69 13.82 -5.50
N GLY A 139 3.91 13.76 -5.04
CA GLY A 139 4.37 14.29 -3.75
C GLY A 139 5.37 13.33 -3.14
N ASN A 140 5.74 13.56 -1.88
CA ASN A 140 6.64 12.65 -1.19
C ASN A 140 5.80 11.79 -0.24
N ASP A 141 5.51 10.58 -0.68
CA ASP A 141 4.51 9.74 -0.06
C ASP A 141 5.15 8.69 0.88
N TRP A 142 4.43 8.36 1.94
CA TRP A 142 4.74 7.21 2.78
C TRP A 142 3.64 6.17 2.68
N ILE A 143 4.00 4.96 2.21
CA ILE A 143 3.04 3.91 1.88
C ILE A 143 3.45 2.63 2.60
N SER A 144 2.53 2.04 3.36
CA SER A 144 2.74 0.74 4.02
C SER A 144 1.60 -0.23 3.69
N GLY A 145 1.97 -1.42 3.16
CA GLY A 145 1.02 -2.51 2.94
C GLY A 145 0.51 -3.10 4.24
N ASN A 146 1.38 -3.27 5.20
CA ASN A 146 1.24 -3.93 6.49
C ASN A 146 1.16 -5.45 6.37
N ALA A 147 0.00 -6.08 6.13
CA ALA A 147 -0.12 -7.53 6.14
C ALA A 147 -1.01 -8.05 5.01
N GLY A 148 -0.42 -8.82 4.12
CA GLY A 148 -1.08 -9.33 2.92
C GLY A 148 -0.10 -9.41 1.76
N ASN A 149 -0.57 -9.68 0.55
CA ASN A 149 0.30 -9.61 -0.62
C ASN A 149 -0.03 -8.35 -1.40
N ASP A 150 0.69 -7.29 -1.07
CA ASP A 150 0.32 -5.94 -1.45
C ASP A 150 0.96 -5.48 -2.76
N THR A 151 0.34 -4.52 -3.40
CA THR A 151 0.92 -3.82 -4.55
C THR A 151 1.05 -2.34 -4.23
N LEU A 152 2.28 -1.87 -4.08
CA LEU A 152 2.62 -0.49 -3.75
C LEU A 152 3.23 0.19 -4.98
N VAL A 153 2.71 1.36 -5.32
CA VAL A 153 3.20 2.17 -6.43
C VAL A 153 3.55 3.56 -5.91
N ALA A 154 4.82 3.92 -6.00
CA ALA A 154 5.32 5.23 -5.60
C ALA A 154 4.55 6.36 -6.33
N GLY A 155 5.09 6.86 -7.35
CA GLY A 155 4.63 8.01 -8.08
C GLY A 155 5.78 9.00 -8.28
N PRO A 156 5.51 10.20 -8.82
CA PRO A 156 6.51 11.26 -8.87
C PRO A 156 6.77 11.88 -7.51
N GLY A 157 7.97 11.71 -6.95
CA GLY A 157 8.35 12.28 -5.65
C GLY A 157 9.54 11.59 -5.01
N GLU A 158 9.80 11.93 -3.77
CA GLU A 158 10.71 11.18 -2.90
C GLU A 158 9.85 10.32 -1.97
N ASP A 159 9.65 9.03 -2.33
CA ASP A 159 8.67 8.16 -1.71
C ASP A 159 9.33 7.09 -0.83
N ASP A 160 8.60 6.63 0.19
CA ASP A 160 9.00 5.55 1.08
C ASP A 160 7.91 4.47 1.10
N LEU A 161 8.24 3.27 0.58
CA LEU A 161 7.35 2.14 0.44
C LEU A 161 7.80 0.99 1.33
N ASP A 162 6.90 0.52 2.18
CA ASP A 162 7.10 -0.65 3.06
C ASP A 162 6.02 -1.70 2.75
N GLY A 163 6.42 -2.86 2.17
CA GLY A 163 5.51 -3.96 1.89
C GLY A 163 4.91 -4.52 3.18
N GLY A 164 5.76 -4.93 4.12
CA GLY A 164 5.34 -5.43 5.43
C GLY A 164 5.43 -6.95 5.55
N GLU A 165 4.35 -7.63 5.94
CA GLU A 165 4.25 -9.09 5.97
C GLU A 165 3.53 -9.59 4.72
N GLY A 166 4.15 -10.47 3.92
CA GLY A 166 3.49 -11.05 2.76
C GLY A 166 4.41 -11.18 1.56
N ASN A 167 3.86 -11.36 0.36
CA ASN A 167 4.69 -11.40 -0.84
C ASN A 167 4.30 -10.22 -1.72
N ASP A 168 5.05 -9.14 -1.59
CA ASP A 168 4.67 -7.83 -2.04
C ASP A 168 5.25 -7.46 -3.41
N LEU A 169 4.58 -6.56 -4.10
CA LEU A 169 5.04 -5.95 -5.33
C LEU A 169 5.24 -4.45 -5.13
N LEU A 170 6.50 -4.01 -5.08
CA LEU A 170 6.86 -2.61 -4.91
C LEU A 170 7.37 -2.02 -6.23
N LEU A 171 6.74 -0.97 -6.68
CA LEU A 171 7.03 -0.31 -7.94
C LEU A 171 7.51 1.13 -7.72
N GLY A 172 8.79 1.38 -7.97
CA GLY A 172 9.34 2.72 -8.06
C GLY A 172 8.84 3.46 -9.30
N TRP A 173 9.07 4.78 -9.38
CA TRP A 173 8.61 5.62 -10.47
C TRP A 173 9.76 6.19 -11.32
N ASN A 174 9.51 6.39 -12.61
CA ASN A 174 10.48 6.97 -13.54
C ASN A 174 10.41 8.51 -13.53
N GLU A 175 11.10 9.15 -12.59
CA GLU A 175 11.35 10.60 -12.54
C GLU A 175 10.14 11.59 -12.53
N PRO A 176 10.29 12.73 -11.86
CA PRO A 176 11.41 13.08 -10.97
C PRO A 176 11.15 12.56 -9.56
N GLY A 177 12.19 12.01 -8.94
CA GLY A 177 12.13 11.60 -7.54
C GLY A 177 13.10 10.46 -7.24
N ARG A 178 13.04 9.97 -6.04
CA ARG A 178 13.75 8.81 -5.56
C ARG A 178 12.83 8.05 -4.62
N ALA A 179 12.68 6.75 -4.84
CA ALA A 179 11.94 5.91 -3.92
C ALA A 179 12.88 5.04 -3.06
N TRP A 180 12.43 4.80 -1.83
CA TRP A 180 12.97 3.75 -0.95
C TRP A 180 11.95 2.62 -0.92
N LEU A 181 12.36 1.43 -1.35
CA LEU A 181 11.52 0.25 -1.43
C LEU A 181 12.00 -0.77 -0.40
N HIS A 182 11.17 -1.06 0.58
CA HIS A 182 11.42 -2.08 1.60
C HIS A 182 10.38 -3.20 1.43
N GLY A 183 10.84 -4.40 1.01
CA GLY A 183 9.96 -5.56 0.83
C GLY A 183 9.34 -6.01 2.14
N GLY A 184 10.19 -6.25 3.14
CA GLY A 184 9.75 -6.66 4.47
C GLY A 184 9.94 -8.14 4.75
N ALA A 185 8.88 -8.87 4.98
CA ALA A 185 8.94 -10.30 5.26
C ALA A 185 8.11 -11.09 4.26
N GLY A 186 8.78 -11.91 3.43
CA GLY A 186 8.08 -12.71 2.43
C GLY A 186 8.90 -13.05 1.22
N GLN A 187 8.25 -13.16 0.09
CA GLN A 187 8.93 -13.31 -1.20
C GLN A 187 8.53 -12.13 -2.08
N ASP A 188 9.31 -11.08 -1.97
CA ASP A 188 8.93 -9.80 -2.51
C ASP A 188 9.47 -9.58 -3.92
N THR A 189 8.78 -8.76 -4.67
CA THR A 189 9.23 -8.32 -5.99
C THR A 189 9.37 -6.81 -5.98
N LEU A 190 10.62 -6.34 -6.04
CA LEU A 190 10.94 -4.94 -6.04
C LEU A 190 11.36 -4.50 -7.44
N ASN A 191 10.69 -3.50 -7.98
CA ASN A 191 11.03 -2.91 -9.28
C ASN A 191 11.46 -1.44 -9.09
N PRO A 192 12.66 -1.23 -8.52
CA PRO A 192 13.21 0.10 -8.35
C PRO A 192 13.58 0.72 -9.71
N ARG A 193 13.52 2.03 -9.79
CA ARG A 193 13.91 2.82 -10.95
C ARG A 193 15.24 3.54 -10.71
N SER A 194 15.66 4.29 -11.68
CA SER A 194 16.92 5.02 -11.63
C SER A 194 17.04 5.94 -10.42
N GLY A 195 18.00 5.67 -9.57
CA GLY A 195 18.27 6.45 -8.37
C GLY A 195 17.61 5.92 -7.11
N ASP A 196 16.71 4.94 -7.23
CA ASP A 196 16.04 4.32 -6.09
C ASP A 196 16.98 3.44 -5.27
N PHE A 197 16.55 3.22 -4.03
CA PHE A 197 17.14 2.29 -3.10
C PHE A 197 16.14 1.16 -2.82
N ALA A 198 16.62 -0.09 -2.78
CA ALA A 198 15.77 -1.25 -2.53
C ALA A 198 16.41 -2.21 -1.53
N GLU A 199 15.60 -2.67 -0.58
CA GLU A 199 15.91 -3.74 0.37
C GLU A 199 14.80 -4.79 0.30
N GLY A 200 15.17 -6.06 0.10
CA GLY A 200 14.23 -7.18 0.04
C GLY A 200 13.67 -7.51 1.42
N GLY A 201 14.56 -7.54 2.41
CA GLY A 201 14.21 -7.91 3.77
C GLY A 201 14.40 -9.41 4.05
N ALA A 202 13.41 -10.04 4.64
CA ALA A 202 13.50 -11.44 5.01
C ALA A 202 12.73 -12.32 4.03
N GLY A 203 13.45 -13.14 3.28
CA GLY A 203 12.79 -14.07 2.38
C GLY A 203 13.56 -14.34 1.11
N ARG A 204 12.84 -14.60 0.04
CA ARG A 204 13.44 -14.86 -1.27
C ARG A 204 12.98 -13.81 -2.25
N ASP A 205 13.78 -12.77 -2.39
CA ASP A 205 13.34 -11.57 -3.04
C ASP A 205 13.83 -11.46 -4.49
N LEU A 206 13.05 -10.77 -5.29
CA LEU A 206 13.33 -10.54 -6.70
C LEU A 206 13.47 -9.05 -6.99
N PHE A 207 14.69 -8.62 -7.29
CA PHE A 207 14.97 -7.28 -7.75
C PHE A 207 14.89 -7.22 -9.28
N LEU A 208 13.86 -6.52 -9.80
CA LEU A 208 13.65 -6.32 -11.23
C LEU A 208 14.30 -5.03 -11.70
N LEU A 209 15.34 -5.11 -12.47
CA LEU A 209 16.01 -3.95 -13.05
C LEU A 209 15.60 -3.80 -14.51
N ASP A 210 14.64 -2.91 -14.74
CA ASP A 210 14.15 -2.55 -16.07
C ASP A 210 14.96 -1.36 -16.60
N GLU A 211 15.23 -1.36 -17.87
CA GLU A 211 15.85 -0.26 -18.62
C GLU A 211 17.25 0.19 -18.13
N PRO A 212 18.32 -0.33 -18.73
CA PRO A 212 19.63 0.26 -18.60
C PRO A 212 19.67 1.65 -19.26
N GLY A 213 20.07 2.69 -18.53
CA GLY A 213 20.46 3.93 -19.18
C GLY A 213 20.15 5.27 -18.51
N VAL A 214 19.47 5.34 -17.37
CA VAL A 214 19.16 6.65 -16.76
C VAL A 214 19.68 6.81 -15.33
N GLY A 215 20.41 5.86 -14.79
CA GLY A 215 21.01 5.93 -13.46
C GLY A 215 21.09 4.55 -12.82
N MET A 216 21.65 4.50 -11.66
CA MET A 216 21.99 3.28 -10.98
C MET A 216 21.05 3.06 -9.80
N VAL A 217 20.41 1.89 -9.77
CA VAL A 217 19.67 1.42 -8.60
C VAL A 217 20.65 0.99 -7.51
N GLU A 218 20.32 1.23 -6.25
CA GLU A 218 21.11 0.74 -5.11
C GLU A 218 20.31 -0.36 -4.37
N ILE A 219 20.90 -1.56 -4.23
CA ILE A 219 20.31 -2.69 -3.51
C ILE A 219 21.06 -2.86 -2.20
N GLY A 220 20.36 -2.83 -1.06
CA GLY A 220 20.91 -2.72 0.27
C GLY A 220 21.35 -4.03 0.93
N ASP A 221 20.52 -5.06 0.87
CA ASP A 221 20.59 -6.26 1.72
C ASP A 221 20.59 -7.60 0.98
N TYR A 222 21.02 -7.65 -0.26
CA TYR A 222 21.00 -8.83 -1.12
C TYR A 222 21.66 -10.08 -0.51
N ASP A 223 20.90 -11.17 -0.35
CA ASP A 223 21.39 -12.50 0.02
C ASP A 223 21.53 -13.41 -1.21
N PRO A 224 22.76 -13.78 -1.66
CA PRO A 224 22.94 -14.60 -2.86
C PRO A 224 22.41 -16.03 -2.74
N VAL A 225 22.02 -16.47 -1.53
CA VAL A 225 21.45 -17.81 -1.31
C VAL A 225 19.95 -17.80 -1.60
N GLU A 226 19.26 -16.74 -1.22
CA GLU A 226 17.81 -16.61 -1.26
C GLU A 226 17.36 -15.74 -2.43
N ASP A 227 17.98 -14.57 -2.64
CA ASP A 227 17.52 -13.56 -3.58
C ASP A 227 17.96 -13.75 -5.02
N ARG A 228 17.31 -13.01 -5.92
CA ARG A 228 17.63 -12.96 -7.35
C ARG A 228 17.54 -11.56 -7.90
N ILE A 229 18.38 -11.30 -8.90
CA ILE A 229 18.34 -10.06 -9.68
C ILE A 229 17.96 -10.41 -11.11
N GLU A 230 16.90 -9.82 -11.62
CA GLU A 230 16.50 -9.95 -13.01
C GLU A 230 16.77 -8.64 -13.76
N LEU A 231 17.65 -8.72 -14.76
CA LEU A 231 17.89 -7.62 -15.70
C LEU A 231 16.98 -7.79 -16.91
N ARG A 232 16.09 -6.84 -17.12
CA ARG A 232 15.21 -6.81 -18.29
C ARG A 232 15.75 -5.86 -19.33
N TRP A 233 15.88 -6.33 -20.56
CA TRP A 233 16.43 -5.54 -21.64
C TRP A 233 15.52 -5.56 -22.88
N PRO A 234 15.32 -4.39 -23.54
CA PRO A 234 14.53 -4.31 -24.74
C PRO A 234 15.30 -4.92 -25.91
N GLY A 235 14.64 -5.78 -26.71
CA GLY A 235 15.28 -6.41 -27.87
C GLY A 235 14.29 -7.17 -28.73
N ASN A 236 14.64 -7.34 -30.00
CA ASN A 236 13.86 -8.14 -30.95
C ASN A 236 14.27 -9.61 -30.91
N GLU A 237 13.42 -10.48 -31.45
CA GLU A 237 13.75 -11.88 -31.61
C GLU A 237 14.98 -12.04 -32.54
N GLY A 238 16.05 -12.65 -32.00
CA GLY A 238 17.31 -12.84 -32.72
C GLY A 238 18.41 -11.85 -32.37
N ASP A 239 18.13 -10.78 -31.63
CA ASP A 239 19.17 -9.89 -31.13
C ASP A 239 20.06 -10.63 -30.12
N PRO A 240 21.38 -10.45 -30.14
CA PRO A 240 22.25 -11.04 -29.13
C PRO A 240 21.95 -10.43 -27.75
N PRO A 241 22.03 -11.24 -26.68
CA PRO A 241 21.89 -10.68 -25.33
C PRO A 241 23.04 -9.70 -25.01
N PRO A 242 22.78 -8.65 -24.23
CA PRO A 242 23.81 -7.75 -23.79
C PRO A 242 24.86 -8.44 -22.90
N GLU A 243 26.07 -7.87 -22.83
CA GLU A 243 27.13 -8.35 -21.96
C GLU A 243 26.87 -7.89 -20.51
N VAL A 244 26.78 -8.84 -19.58
CA VAL A 244 26.70 -8.54 -18.14
C VAL A 244 28.09 -8.66 -17.50
N LYS A 245 28.50 -7.66 -16.73
CA LYS A 245 29.75 -7.65 -15.94
C LYS A 245 29.47 -7.25 -14.49
N LEU A 246 30.21 -7.88 -13.59
CA LEU A 246 30.25 -7.54 -12.18
C LEU A 246 31.62 -6.93 -11.85
N GLU A 247 31.62 -5.74 -11.29
CA GLU A 247 32.85 -5.01 -10.95
C GLU A 247 32.78 -4.50 -9.50
N PRO A 248 33.82 -4.73 -8.67
CA PRO A 248 33.87 -4.13 -7.34
C PRO A 248 33.99 -2.60 -7.43
N ASP A 249 33.25 -1.87 -6.60
CA ASP A 249 33.31 -0.41 -6.56
C ASP A 249 34.47 0.14 -5.71
N GLY A 250 35.20 -0.73 -5.03
CA GLY A 250 36.33 -0.39 -4.12
C GLY A 250 35.86 0.00 -2.71
N ASN A 251 34.56 0.09 -2.42
CA ASN A 251 33.99 0.41 -1.11
C ASN A 251 33.19 -0.75 -0.50
N GLY A 252 33.31 -1.95 -1.06
CA GLY A 252 32.62 -3.16 -0.56
C GLY A 252 31.29 -3.46 -1.25
N ALA A 253 30.93 -2.72 -2.30
CA ALA A 253 29.79 -3.01 -3.13
C ALA A 253 30.22 -3.58 -4.49
N THR A 254 29.28 -4.21 -5.18
CA THR A 254 29.44 -4.72 -6.54
C THR A 254 28.58 -3.93 -7.51
N ILE A 255 29.19 -3.42 -8.57
CA ILE A 255 28.46 -2.74 -9.66
C ILE A 255 28.10 -3.76 -10.73
N ILE A 256 26.82 -3.77 -11.11
CA ILE A 256 26.29 -4.54 -12.24
C ILE A 256 26.34 -3.64 -13.48
N ARG A 257 27.01 -4.10 -14.54
CA ARG A 257 27.05 -3.43 -15.83
C ARG A 257 26.36 -4.24 -16.92
N LEU A 258 25.62 -3.53 -17.76
CA LEU A 258 24.99 -4.07 -18.95
C LEU A 258 25.56 -3.32 -20.16
N ASP A 259 26.25 -4.01 -21.07
CA ASP A 259 26.99 -3.43 -22.20
C ASP A 259 27.94 -2.26 -21.82
N GLY A 260 28.46 -2.32 -20.59
CA GLY A 260 29.40 -1.33 -20.05
C GLY A 260 28.75 -0.19 -19.26
N GLU A 261 27.43 -0.02 -19.31
CA GLU A 261 26.68 0.93 -18.49
C GLU A 261 26.37 0.36 -17.11
N ALA A 262 26.49 1.17 -16.05
CA ALA A 262 26.17 0.77 -14.70
C ALA A 262 24.66 0.83 -14.48
N VAL A 263 24.05 -0.31 -14.16
CA VAL A 263 22.59 -0.41 -13.99
C VAL A 263 22.19 -0.66 -12.54
N GLY A 264 23.08 -1.25 -11.72
CA GLY A 264 22.83 -1.54 -10.33
C GLY A 264 24.12 -1.50 -9.49
N ARG A 265 23.98 -1.19 -8.21
CA ARG A 265 24.99 -1.22 -7.19
C ARG A 265 24.48 -2.04 -6.01
N VAL A 266 25.08 -3.19 -5.74
CA VAL A 266 24.67 -4.10 -4.67
C VAL A 266 25.60 -3.95 -3.50
N LEU A 267 25.08 -3.53 -2.35
CA LEU A 267 25.86 -3.32 -1.12
C LEU A 267 26.08 -4.67 -0.43
N GLY A 268 27.25 -4.84 0.18
CA GLY A 268 27.56 -6.05 0.96
C GLY A 268 27.50 -7.36 0.17
N ALA A 269 27.53 -7.33 -1.15
CA ALA A 269 27.32 -8.46 -2.07
C ALA A 269 28.47 -9.47 -2.08
N GLU A 270 28.91 -9.94 -0.90
CA GLU A 270 29.89 -11.02 -0.80
C GLU A 270 29.29 -12.31 -1.40
N GLY A 271 29.83 -12.72 -2.55
CA GLY A 271 29.39 -13.95 -3.22
C GLY A 271 28.46 -13.76 -4.40
N LEU A 272 28.03 -12.54 -4.74
CA LEU A 272 27.28 -12.27 -5.97
C LEU A 272 28.08 -12.72 -7.20
N THR A 273 27.47 -13.56 -8.02
CA THR A 273 28.05 -14.09 -9.25
C THR A 273 27.12 -13.87 -10.44
N LEU A 274 27.63 -14.07 -11.65
CA LEU A 274 26.79 -13.97 -12.86
C LEU A 274 25.66 -15.01 -12.91
N SER A 275 25.75 -16.08 -12.14
CA SER A 275 24.68 -17.10 -12.07
C SER A 275 23.49 -16.63 -11.22
N ASP A 276 23.65 -15.60 -10.43
CA ASP A 276 22.59 -15.02 -9.59
C ASP A 276 21.76 -13.97 -10.36
N ILE A 277 22.24 -13.63 -11.57
CA ILE A 277 21.58 -12.67 -12.44
C ILE A 277 20.83 -13.38 -13.56
N ILE A 278 19.53 -13.14 -13.63
CA ILE A 278 18.64 -13.57 -14.70
C ILE A 278 18.62 -12.48 -15.77
N LEU A 279 18.80 -12.86 -17.04
CA LEU A 279 18.74 -11.90 -18.14
C LEU A 279 17.50 -12.20 -18.99
N THR A 280 16.52 -11.32 -18.94
CA THR A 280 15.24 -11.48 -19.64
C THR A 280 15.06 -10.44 -20.74
N ARG A 281 14.72 -10.92 -21.94
CA ARG A 281 14.37 -10.04 -23.03
C ARG A 281 12.92 -9.61 -22.94
N ILE A 282 12.69 -8.31 -23.01
CA ILE A 282 11.36 -7.73 -23.13
C ILE A 282 11.15 -7.23 -24.57
N THR A 283 10.00 -7.55 -25.16
CA THR A 283 9.65 -7.02 -26.47
C THR A 283 9.16 -5.59 -26.28
N PRO A 284 9.76 -4.59 -26.99
CA PRO A 284 9.25 -3.23 -26.92
C PRO A 284 7.78 -3.19 -27.32
N GLN A 285 6.95 -2.65 -26.45
CA GLN A 285 5.55 -2.38 -26.80
C GLN A 285 5.54 -1.23 -27.79
N GLY A 286 5.02 -1.49 -29.01
CA GLY A 286 4.94 -0.55 -30.11
C GLY A 286 3.88 0.54 -29.95
#